data_de23fd6cd41210eb6ace6389c8bfc5e4
#
_entry.id   de23fd6cd41210eb6ace6389c8bfc5e4
#
_cell.length_a   1.000
_cell.length_b   1.000
_cell.length_c   1.000
_cell.angle_alpha   90.00
_cell.angle_beta   90.00
_cell.angle_gamma   90.00
#
_symmetry.space_group_name_H-M   'P 1'
#
loop_
_entity.id
_entity.type
_entity.pdbx_description
1 polymer ?
#
loop_
_entity_poly.entity_id
_entity_poly.type
_entity_poly.pdbx_seq_one_letter_code
_entity_poly.pdbx_strand_id
1 'polypeptide(L)'
;MSDSGIFLVILSVVNLAIVLGIGLFVYESVREQEPRAPKVGGALFGFHIVLGLLILFWPGARLPIAWFLGIVLAIQGLFLIPWTRGARSLNGAAGYLATDGSDFVKMDERDIMFARNRSILPGTPQYEQYYKIHPEHKDYDERRRARGGPLGKPGVIDSCYRPNVAMLVSSFELPNLLGKASRVDPGASAARSTYGTKEANKAQLDPDKATKIVKAWAKHLGADLVGICRTDRRWAYSHRGEIHYGEWEEWGKEIPDPLPYSVVIATEMTHDMVMTAPHTPSVIESGYNYAKGAYITTILAHWFGAMGYRAVAEHNRHYDLLMVPLAIDAGLGELGRQGYLIADKFGPRVRVFAVQTDMPLVPDKPIDLGAEKFCESCKKCAESCPSKSIPLERQRKVDRGIERWKLNEETCFEYWGKVGTDCCVCMAVCPFSRPYRTIHKLVRYILRRSELARIVFPYIDNFLYGKRWRPRKEPQWLEYPRGTKSENFHGSEGLS
;
A
#
# COMPACT_ATOMS: atom_id res chain seq x y z
N MET A 1 35.34 16.77 -40.69
CA MET A 1 35.04 17.74 -39.58
C MET A 1 36.34 17.98 -38.84
N SER A 2 36.66 19.21 -38.47
CA SER A 2 37.80 19.48 -37.59
C SER A 2 37.50 18.91 -36.18
N ASP A 3 38.56 18.59 -35.38
CA ASP A 3 38.41 18.09 -34.02
C ASP A 3 37.53 19.01 -33.15
N SER A 4 37.62 20.32 -33.36
CA SER A 4 36.75 21.31 -32.72
C SER A 4 35.27 21.19 -33.10
N GLY A 5 34.98 20.78 -34.35
CA GLY A 5 33.61 20.53 -34.81
C GLY A 5 33.00 19.26 -34.23
N ILE A 6 33.76 18.18 -34.10
CA ILE A 6 33.32 16.93 -33.46
C ILE A 6 33.04 17.18 -32.00
N PHE A 7 33.94 17.88 -31.29
CA PHE A 7 33.75 18.24 -29.88
C PHE A 7 32.46 19.05 -29.63
N LEU A 8 32.19 20.05 -30.49
CA LEU A 8 30.97 20.84 -30.43
C LEU A 8 29.72 19.97 -30.59
N VAL A 9 29.70 19.04 -31.54
CA VAL A 9 28.55 18.15 -31.77
C VAL A 9 28.32 17.25 -30.57
N ILE A 10 29.37 16.61 -30.03
CA ILE A 10 29.24 15.72 -28.86
C ILE A 10 28.69 16.49 -27.68
N LEU A 11 29.25 17.65 -27.35
CA LEU A 11 28.83 18.47 -26.21
C LEU A 11 27.37 18.94 -26.34
N SER A 12 26.97 19.32 -27.57
CA SER A 12 25.61 19.74 -27.88
C SER A 12 24.62 18.58 -27.73
N VAL A 13 24.96 17.39 -28.24
CA VAL A 13 24.12 16.18 -28.13
C VAL A 13 23.92 15.76 -26.65
N VAL A 14 25.01 15.78 -25.88
CA VAL A 14 24.94 15.46 -24.43
C VAL A 14 24.04 16.44 -23.69
N ASN A 15 24.24 17.75 -23.89
CA ASN A 15 23.39 18.77 -23.27
C ASN A 15 21.93 18.66 -23.73
N LEU A 16 21.67 18.40 -25.01
CA LEU A 16 20.31 18.19 -25.52
C LEU A 16 19.61 16.97 -24.86
N ALA A 17 20.31 15.86 -24.71
CA ALA A 17 19.77 14.69 -24.04
C ALA A 17 19.35 15.00 -22.60
N ILE A 18 20.16 15.79 -21.88
CA ILE A 18 19.83 16.24 -20.52
C ILE A 18 18.59 17.17 -20.53
N VAL A 19 18.54 18.12 -21.46
CA VAL A 19 17.37 19.02 -21.63
C VAL A 19 16.10 18.24 -21.89
N LEU A 20 16.12 17.23 -22.76
CA LEU A 20 14.97 16.38 -23.06
C LEU A 20 14.54 15.56 -21.81
N GLY A 21 15.50 15.02 -21.05
CA GLY A 21 15.22 14.30 -19.81
C GLY A 21 14.58 15.19 -18.75
N ILE A 22 15.09 16.41 -18.56
CA ILE A 22 14.51 17.39 -17.62
C ILE A 22 13.13 17.85 -18.14
N GLY A 23 12.96 18.06 -19.43
CA GLY A 23 11.66 18.40 -20.03
C GLY A 23 10.60 17.35 -19.77
N LEU A 24 10.96 16.06 -19.93
CA LEU A 24 10.08 14.94 -19.60
C LEU A 24 9.72 14.92 -18.09
N PHE A 25 10.70 15.16 -17.23
CA PHE A 25 10.49 15.25 -15.78
C PHE A 25 9.51 16.38 -15.42
N VAL A 26 9.67 17.58 -16.02
CA VAL A 26 8.75 18.71 -15.82
C VAL A 26 7.35 18.35 -16.29
N TYR A 27 7.23 17.79 -17.49
CA TYR A 27 5.94 17.37 -18.05
C TYR A 27 5.22 16.35 -17.17
N GLU A 28 5.90 15.28 -16.73
CA GLU A 28 5.30 14.29 -15.84
C GLU A 28 4.90 14.92 -14.50
N SER A 29 5.76 15.76 -13.90
CA SER A 29 5.49 16.43 -12.62
C SER A 29 4.29 17.38 -12.67
N VAL A 30 4.07 18.08 -13.79
CA VAL A 30 2.86 18.91 -14.01
C VAL A 30 1.61 18.03 -14.06
N ARG A 31 1.66 16.92 -14.79
CA ARG A 31 0.54 15.97 -14.88
C ARG A 31 0.19 15.30 -13.55
N GLU A 32 1.17 15.18 -12.66
CA GLU A 32 1.02 14.64 -11.30
C GLU A 32 0.57 15.72 -10.29
N GLN A 33 0.31 16.94 -10.76
CA GLN A 33 -0.05 18.09 -9.93
C GLN A 33 0.97 18.37 -8.80
N GLU A 34 2.27 18.06 -9.05
CA GLU A 34 3.31 18.30 -8.06
C GLU A 34 3.56 19.81 -7.88
N PRO A 35 3.50 20.37 -6.63
CA PRO A 35 3.57 21.82 -6.47
C PRO A 35 4.98 22.40 -6.59
N ARG A 36 6.01 21.59 -6.36
CA ARG A 36 7.41 22.01 -6.30
C ARG A 36 8.24 21.48 -7.47
N ALA A 37 8.09 20.21 -7.82
CA ALA A 37 8.92 19.54 -8.82
C ALA A 37 8.93 20.25 -10.18
N PRO A 38 7.81 20.75 -10.73
CA PRO A 38 7.83 21.51 -11.98
C PRO A 38 8.65 22.80 -11.91
N LYS A 39 8.63 23.49 -10.75
CA LYS A 39 9.39 24.75 -10.57
C LYS A 39 10.90 24.48 -10.52
N VAL A 40 11.30 23.46 -9.76
CA VAL A 40 12.73 23.06 -9.67
C VAL A 40 13.20 22.53 -11.02
N GLY A 41 12.41 21.65 -11.67
CA GLY A 41 12.71 21.14 -13.00
C GLY A 41 12.78 22.23 -14.06
N GLY A 42 11.86 23.20 -14.01
CA GLY A 42 11.85 24.35 -14.92
C GLY A 42 13.10 25.24 -14.78
N ALA A 43 13.56 25.46 -13.54
CA ALA A 43 14.82 26.18 -13.30
C ALA A 43 16.03 25.41 -13.87
N LEU A 44 16.10 24.09 -13.65
CA LEU A 44 17.15 23.23 -14.23
C LEU A 44 17.08 23.21 -15.77
N PHE A 45 15.87 23.16 -16.32
CA PHE A 45 15.63 23.20 -17.76
C PHE A 45 16.18 24.52 -18.35
N GLY A 46 15.80 25.67 -17.77
CA GLY A 46 16.30 26.97 -18.18
C GLY A 46 17.83 27.09 -18.08
N PHE A 47 18.43 26.58 -17.00
CA PHE A 47 19.87 26.52 -16.82
C PHE A 47 20.56 25.75 -17.97
N HIS A 48 20.07 24.58 -18.35
CA HIS A 48 20.64 23.79 -19.44
C HIS A 48 20.39 24.39 -20.83
N ILE A 49 19.30 25.14 -21.00
CA ILE A 49 19.11 25.93 -22.23
C ILE A 49 20.20 27.00 -22.34
N VAL A 50 20.48 27.74 -21.27
CA VAL A 50 21.58 28.74 -21.26
C VAL A 50 22.93 28.08 -21.54
N LEU A 51 23.22 26.93 -20.93
CA LEU A 51 24.44 26.18 -21.25
C LEU A 51 24.52 25.80 -22.73
N GLY A 52 23.40 25.35 -23.31
CA GLY A 52 23.32 25.04 -24.74
C GLY A 52 23.64 26.24 -25.62
N LEU A 53 23.11 27.43 -25.29
CA LEU A 53 23.45 28.68 -26.02
C LEU A 53 24.94 29.06 -25.86
N LEU A 54 25.51 28.91 -24.67
CA LEU A 54 26.94 29.14 -24.43
C LEU A 54 27.82 28.16 -25.23
N ILE A 55 27.43 26.87 -25.31
CA ILE A 55 28.14 25.87 -26.12
C ILE A 55 28.15 26.28 -27.60
N LEU A 56 27.02 26.77 -28.12
CA LEU A 56 26.90 27.14 -29.54
C LEU A 56 27.65 28.44 -29.88
N PHE A 57 27.44 29.50 -29.08
CA PHE A 57 27.85 30.85 -29.43
C PHE A 57 29.12 31.34 -28.74
N TRP A 58 29.61 30.67 -27.70
CA TRP A 58 30.83 31.10 -26.96
C TRP A 58 31.89 29.98 -26.90
N PRO A 59 32.83 29.93 -27.83
CA PRO A 59 33.86 28.88 -27.88
C PRO A 59 34.66 28.74 -26.59
N GLY A 60 34.97 29.84 -25.90
CA GLY A 60 35.73 29.83 -24.64
C GLY A 60 34.99 29.13 -23.46
N ALA A 61 33.68 29.03 -23.52
CA ALA A 61 32.89 28.37 -22.50
C ALA A 61 32.81 26.82 -22.66
N ARG A 62 33.17 26.28 -23.82
CA ARG A 62 32.99 24.85 -24.17
C ARG A 62 33.77 23.92 -23.27
N LEU A 63 35.01 24.21 -22.96
CA LEU A 63 35.84 23.35 -22.14
C LEU A 63 35.40 23.32 -20.66
N PRO A 64 35.12 24.44 -19.97
CA PRO A 64 34.53 24.43 -18.63
C PRO A 64 33.19 23.70 -18.59
N ILE A 65 32.30 23.88 -19.58
CA ILE A 65 31.01 23.19 -19.64
C ILE A 65 31.20 21.68 -19.86
N ALA A 66 32.16 21.26 -20.69
CA ALA A 66 32.47 19.84 -20.87
C ALA A 66 32.91 19.18 -19.59
N TRP A 67 33.80 19.83 -18.81
CA TRP A 67 34.17 19.35 -17.49
C TRP A 67 32.99 19.24 -16.53
N PHE A 68 32.14 20.28 -16.50
CA PHE A 68 30.92 20.25 -15.66
C PHE A 68 30.00 19.09 -16.05
N LEU A 69 29.66 18.95 -17.33
CA LEU A 69 28.79 17.88 -17.83
C LEU A 69 29.44 16.49 -17.63
N GLY A 70 30.75 16.38 -17.82
CA GLY A 70 31.51 15.16 -17.58
C GLY A 70 31.43 14.71 -16.10
N ILE A 71 31.59 15.64 -15.17
CA ILE A 71 31.45 15.37 -13.72
C ILE A 71 30.01 14.94 -13.40
N VAL A 72 29.01 15.65 -13.93
CA VAL A 72 27.59 15.30 -13.71
C VAL A 72 27.30 13.89 -14.23
N LEU A 73 27.75 13.54 -15.43
CA LEU A 73 27.58 12.20 -15.99
C LEU A 73 28.34 11.13 -15.20
N ALA A 74 29.56 11.42 -14.74
CA ALA A 74 30.32 10.51 -13.90
C ALA A 74 29.59 10.22 -12.58
N ILE A 75 29.05 11.24 -11.92
CA ILE A 75 28.25 11.09 -10.71
C ILE A 75 26.98 10.26 -11.00
N GLN A 76 26.29 10.53 -12.11
CA GLN A 76 25.11 9.73 -12.50
C GLN A 76 25.49 8.28 -12.81
N GLY A 77 26.65 8.05 -13.43
CA GLY A 77 27.20 6.73 -13.70
C GLY A 77 27.41 5.90 -12.44
N LEU A 78 27.82 6.52 -11.32
CA LEU A 78 27.97 5.84 -10.04
C LEU A 78 26.67 5.19 -9.55
N PHE A 79 25.51 5.80 -9.83
CA PHE A 79 24.20 5.23 -9.48
C PHE A 79 23.81 4.04 -10.35
N LEU A 80 24.44 3.88 -11.52
CA LEU A 80 24.17 2.77 -12.43
C LEU A 80 25.02 1.53 -12.11
N ILE A 81 26.04 1.65 -11.24
CA ILE A 81 26.88 0.51 -10.84
C ILE A 81 26.02 -0.47 -10.06
N PRO A 82 25.85 -1.73 -10.55
CA PRO A 82 25.03 -2.73 -9.88
C PRO A 82 25.79 -3.22 -8.63
N TRP A 83 25.30 -2.80 -7.50
CA TRP A 83 25.78 -3.30 -6.21
C TRP A 83 24.66 -3.19 -5.17
N THR A 84 24.24 -4.30 -4.62
CA THR A 84 23.26 -4.36 -3.55
C THR A 84 23.68 -5.34 -2.49
N ARG A 85 23.44 -5.01 -1.23
CA ARG A 85 23.45 -5.98 -0.14
C ARG A 85 22.14 -6.75 -0.16
N GLY A 86 22.16 -8.02 0.21
CA GLY A 86 20.96 -8.84 0.27
C GLY A 86 19.88 -8.17 1.15
N ALA A 87 18.68 -8.04 0.60
CA ALA A 87 17.55 -7.51 1.36
C ALA A 87 16.91 -8.62 2.20
N ARG A 88 16.37 -8.24 3.38
CA ARG A 88 15.64 -9.17 4.26
C ARG A 88 14.44 -9.79 3.56
N SER A 89 13.75 -8.99 2.75
CA SER A 89 12.59 -9.43 1.96
C SER A 89 12.87 -10.62 1.04
N LEU A 90 14.11 -10.86 0.64
CA LEU A 90 14.47 -12.03 -0.18
C LEU A 90 14.31 -13.37 0.56
N ASN A 91 14.28 -13.32 1.90
CA ASN A 91 13.95 -14.47 2.76
C ASN A 91 12.44 -14.51 3.10
N GLY A 92 11.61 -13.80 2.35
CA GLY A 92 10.20 -13.61 2.64
C GLY A 92 9.96 -12.80 3.90
N ALA A 93 8.76 -12.90 4.44
CA ALA A 93 8.39 -12.25 5.69
C ALA A 93 9.20 -12.79 6.89
N ALA A 94 9.65 -14.03 6.83
CA ALA A 94 10.54 -14.61 7.83
C ALA A 94 11.88 -13.87 7.95
N GLY A 95 12.34 -13.18 6.91
CA GLY A 95 13.53 -12.33 6.95
C GLY A 95 13.45 -11.14 7.90
N TYR A 96 12.26 -10.82 8.41
CA TYR A 96 12.03 -9.78 9.41
C TYR A 96 11.96 -10.32 10.85
N LEU A 97 12.08 -11.61 11.07
CA LEU A 97 12.19 -12.18 12.42
C LEU A 97 13.49 -11.73 13.07
N ALA A 98 13.41 -11.39 14.36
CA ALA A 98 14.57 -10.91 15.15
C ALA A 98 15.57 -12.01 15.44
N THR A 99 15.08 -13.24 15.56
CA THR A 99 15.84 -14.46 15.85
C THR A 99 15.46 -15.54 14.82
N ASP A 100 15.69 -16.79 15.13
CA ASP A 100 15.18 -17.95 14.35
C ASP A 100 13.65 -18.10 14.35
N GLY A 101 12.96 -17.19 15.03
CA GLY A 101 11.51 -17.18 15.19
C GLY A 101 11.02 -17.82 16.49
N SER A 102 11.91 -18.23 17.38
CA SER A 102 11.57 -18.78 18.70
C SER A 102 10.78 -17.80 19.58
N ASP A 103 11.08 -16.49 19.45
CA ASP A 103 10.44 -15.40 20.21
C ASP A 103 9.19 -14.84 19.50
N PHE A 104 8.77 -15.45 18.41
CA PHE A 104 7.61 -14.97 17.66
C PHE A 104 6.30 -15.27 18.43
N VAL A 105 5.50 -14.23 18.62
CA VAL A 105 4.17 -14.31 19.24
C VAL A 105 3.11 -13.95 18.19
N LYS A 106 2.16 -14.88 17.95
CA LYS A 106 1.02 -14.61 17.07
C LYS A 106 0.24 -13.39 17.54
N MET A 107 -0.22 -12.60 16.60
CA MET A 107 -1.11 -11.47 16.88
C MET A 107 -2.50 -12.00 17.22
N ASP A 108 -3.11 -11.46 18.26
CA ASP A 108 -4.50 -11.70 18.58
C ASP A 108 -5.38 -10.69 17.83
N GLU A 109 -6.41 -11.16 17.11
CA GLU A 109 -7.29 -10.25 16.39
C GLU A 109 -8.12 -9.37 17.34
N ARG A 110 -8.35 -9.80 18.58
CA ARG A 110 -9.04 -9.01 19.60
C ARG A 110 -8.28 -7.72 19.97
N ASP A 111 -6.93 -7.71 19.81
CA ASP A 111 -6.08 -6.58 20.12
C ASP A 111 -6.04 -5.52 19.03
N ILE A 112 -6.49 -5.82 17.80
CA ILE A 112 -6.46 -4.84 16.73
C ILE A 112 -7.48 -3.72 16.95
N MET A 113 -7.15 -2.51 16.52
CA MET A 113 -7.98 -1.33 16.75
C MET A 113 -9.40 -1.44 16.21
N PHE A 114 -9.60 -2.20 15.12
CA PHE A 114 -10.92 -2.43 14.54
C PHE A 114 -11.79 -3.33 15.42
N ALA A 115 -11.25 -4.45 15.91
CA ALA A 115 -11.94 -5.36 16.82
C ALA A 115 -12.28 -4.65 18.14
N ARG A 116 -11.31 -3.94 18.73
CA ARG A 116 -11.51 -3.16 19.96
C ARG A 116 -12.60 -2.10 19.82
N ASN A 117 -12.73 -1.51 18.63
CA ASN A 117 -13.75 -0.48 18.39
C ASN A 117 -15.15 -1.02 18.05
N ARG A 118 -15.22 -2.15 17.34
CA ARG A 118 -16.48 -2.67 16.79
C ARG A 118 -17.08 -3.83 17.58
N SER A 119 -16.23 -4.69 18.12
CA SER A 119 -16.66 -5.95 18.73
C SER A 119 -16.59 -5.98 20.24
N ILE A 120 -15.95 -4.97 20.86
CA ILE A 120 -15.82 -4.86 22.32
C ILE A 120 -16.66 -3.67 22.78
N LEU A 121 -17.99 -3.87 22.80
CA LEU A 121 -18.94 -2.79 23.11
C LEU A 121 -19.34 -2.80 24.58
N PRO A 122 -19.51 -1.63 25.24
CA PRO A 122 -19.96 -1.52 26.62
C PRO A 122 -21.26 -2.30 26.87
N GLY A 123 -21.32 -3.04 27.98
CA GLY A 123 -22.48 -3.85 28.36
C GLY A 123 -22.55 -5.21 27.68
N THR A 124 -21.53 -5.63 26.92
CA THR A 124 -21.45 -6.97 26.33
C THR A 124 -20.51 -7.89 27.14
N PRO A 125 -20.70 -9.21 27.10
CA PRO A 125 -19.77 -10.16 27.70
C PRO A 125 -18.35 -10.03 27.19
N GLN A 126 -18.16 -9.71 25.89
CA GLN A 126 -16.88 -9.49 25.26
C GLN A 126 -16.12 -8.30 25.87
N TYR A 127 -16.85 -7.23 26.21
CA TYR A 127 -16.29 -6.06 26.88
C TYR A 127 -15.71 -6.43 28.27
N GLU A 128 -16.49 -7.12 29.09
CA GLU A 128 -16.05 -7.50 30.42
C GLU A 128 -14.87 -8.48 30.37
N GLN A 129 -14.92 -9.47 29.49
CA GLN A 129 -13.82 -10.43 29.30
C GLN A 129 -12.54 -9.76 28.82
N TYR A 130 -12.62 -8.90 27.83
CA TYR A 130 -11.44 -8.26 27.24
C TYR A 130 -10.72 -7.34 28.24
N TYR A 131 -11.45 -6.42 28.88
CA TYR A 131 -10.82 -5.46 29.80
C TYR A 131 -10.47 -6.07 31.17
N LYS A 132 -10.93 -7.27 31.48
CA LYS A 132 -10.40 -8.05 32.60
C LYS A 132 -8.95 -8.51 32.33
N ILE A 133 -8.63 -8.82 31.06
CA ILE A 133 -7.29 -9.28 30.63
C ILE A 133 -6.40 -8.09 30.27
N HIS A 134 -6.98 -7.06 29.63
CA HIS A 134 -6.31 -5.88 29.10
C HIS A 134 -6.86 -4.57 29.71
N PRO A 135 -6.75 -4.35 31.03
CA PRO A 135 -7.27 -3.14 31.68
C PRO A 135 -6.60 -1.86 31.15
N GLU A 136 -5.34 -1.96 30.68
CA GLU A 136 -4.56 -0.85 30.14
C GLU A 136 -5.17 -0.23 28.88
N HIS A 137 -5.97 -0.96 28.12
CA HIS A 137 -6.61 -0.46 26.90
C HIS A 137 -7.91 0.30 27.17
N LYS A 138 -8.56 0.08 28.34
CA LYS A 138 -9.93 0.52 28.59
C LYS A 138 -10.12 2.03 28.45
N ASP A 139 -9.33 2.81 29.16
CA ASP A 139 -9.45 4.28 29.14
C ASP A 139 -9.27 4.90 27.77
N TYR A 140 -8.32 4.33 26.99
CA TYR A 140 -8.09 4.77 25.63
C TYR A 140 -9.30 4.46 24.75
N ASP A 141 -9.80 3.24 24.77
CA ASP A 141 -10.90 2.78 23.94
C ASP A 141 -12.21 3.51 24.24
N GLU A 142 -12.48 3.81 25.51
CA GLU A 142 -13.66 4.60 25.89
C GLU A 142 -13.59 6.04 25.40
N ARG A 143 -12.45 6.72 25.57
CA ARG A 143 -12.25 8.07 24.99
C ARG A 143 -12.41 8.06 23.49
N ARG A 144 -11.90 7.02 22.84
CA ARG A 144 -11.98 6.83 21.40
C ARG A 144 -13.42 6.63 20.90
N ARG A 145 -14.21 5.79 21.59
CA ARG A 145 -15.64 5.56 21.28
C ARG A 145 -16.45 6.84 21.45
N ALA A 146 -16.24 7.57 22.53
CA ALA A 146 -16.92 8.84 22.76
C ALA A 146 -16.67 9.88 21.65
N ARG A 147 -15.49 9.86 21.01
CA ARG A 147 -15.15 10.75 19.90
C ARG A 147 -15.84 10.32 18.59
N GLY A 148 -16.10 9.06 18.37
CA GLY A 148 -16.62 8.50 17.14
C GLY A 148 -15.53 8.08 16.13
N GLY A 149 -15.95 7.36 15.09
CA GLY A 149 -15.11 6.83 14.03
C GLY A 149 -14.87 7.80 12.87
N PRO A 150 -14.13 7.33 11.84
CA PRO A 150 -14.11 8.02 10.55
C PRO A 150 -15.54 8.27 10.08
N LEU A 151 -15.84 9.49 9.63
CA LEU A 151 -17.17 9.96 9.23
C LEU A 151 -18.23 10.03 10.37
N GLY A 152 -17.88 9.73 11.61
CA GLY A 152 -18.81 9.78 12.74
C GLY A 152 -19.09 11.19 13.23
N LYS A 153 -18.06 12.04 13.26
CA LYS A 153 -18.13 13.48 13.63
C LYS A 153 -17.28 14.30 12.69
N PRO A 154 -17.61 15.58 12.47
CA PRO A 154 -16.82 16.46 11.63
C PRO A 154 -15.38 16.58 12.15
N GLY A 155 -14.42 16.10 11.39
CA GLY A 155 -13.01 16.34 11.60
C GLY A 155 -12.51 17.31 10.54
N VAL A 156 -12.46 16.86 9.28
CA VAL A 156 -12.28 17.71 8.10
C VAL A 156 -13.67 18.08 7.58
N ILE A 157 -13.86 19.32 7.15
CA ILE A 157 -15.17 19.85 6.71
C ILE A 157 -15.87 18.93 5.70
N ASP A 158 -15.14 18.41 4.72
CA ASP A 158 -15.66 17.54 3.68
C ASP A 158 -15.98 16.11 4.15
N SER A 159 -15.56 15.73 5.36
CA SER A 159 -15.83 14.39 5.91
C SER A 159 -17.32 14.12 6.13
N CYS A 160 -18.12 15.17 6.26
CA CYS A 160 -19.57 15.12 6.45
C CYS A 160 -20.35 15.43 5.17
N TYR A 161 -19.70 15.67 4.04
CA TYR A 161 -20.39 15.94 2.77
C TYR A 161 -21.15 14.69 2.31
N ARG A 162 -22.48 14.79 2.29
CA ARG A 162 -23.37 13.62 2.11
C ARG A 162 -23.07 12.74 0.89
N PRO A 163 -22.79 13.27 -0.32
CA PRO A 163 -22.43 12.42 -1.46
C PRO A 163 -21.15 11.59 -1.21
N ASN A 164 -20.15 12.15 -0.54
CA ASN A 164 -18.92 11.42 -0.22
C ASN A 164 -19.16 10.32 0.82
N VAL A 165 -19.96 10.62 1.85
CA VAL A 165 -20.39 9.61 2.85
C VAL A 165 -21.16 8.48 2.17
N ALA A 166 -22.10 8.83 1.27
CA ALA A 166 -22.88 7.83 0.54
C ALA A 166 -22.00 6.93 -0.35
N MET A 167 -21.00 7.48 -1.06
CA MET A 167 -20.04 6.71 -1.85
C MET A 167 -19.27 5.72 -1.00
N LEU A 168 -18.78 6.15 0.17
CA LEU A 168 -18.05 5.28 1.08
C LEU A 168 -18.94 4.17 1.64
N VAL A 169 -20.11 4.53 2.19
CA VAL A 169 -21.03 3.57 2.82
C VAL A 169 -21.50 2.53 1.80
N SER A 170 -21.95 2.97 0.61
CA SER A 170 -22.39 2.06 -0.44
C SER A 170 -21.28 1.09 -0.90
N SER A 171 -20.03 1.51 -0.88
CA SER A 171 -18.89 0.64 -1.19
C SER A 171 -18.70 -0.51 -0.17
N PHE A 172 -19.15 -0.33 1.07
CA PHE A 172 -19.06 -1.38 2.10
C PHE A 172 -20.21 -2.39 2.05
N GLU A 173 -21.31 -2.11 1.31
CA GLU A 173 -22.42 -3.05 1.22
C GLU A 173 -22.01 -4.37 0.56
N LEU A 174 -21.22 -4.32 -0.52
CA LEU A 174 -20.77 -5.53 -1.19
C LEU A 174 -19.91 -6.44 -0.29
N PRO A 175 -18.86 -5.98 0.39
CA PRO A 175 -18.15 -6.79 1.37
C PRO A 175 -19.04 -7.34 2.48
N ASN A 176 -20.02 -6.56 2.97
CA ASN A 176 -20.97 -7.00 3.99
C ASN A 176 -21.78 -8.22 3.52
N LEU A 177 -22.27 -8.19 2.28
CA LEU A 177 -23.02 -9.30 1.69
C LEU A 177 -22.13 -10.53 1.48
N LEU A 178 -20.86 -10.34 1.09
CA LEU A 178 -19.94 -11.42 0.73
C LEU A 178 -19.27 -12.08 1.94
N GLY A 179 -19.23 -11.43 3.09
CA GLY A 179 -18.52 -11.94 4.28
C GLY A 179 -18.93 -13.35 4.69
N LYS A 180 -20.23 -13.66 4.64
CA LYS A 180 -20.75 -15.01 4.95
C LYS A 180 -20.40 -16.07 3.90
N ALA A 181 -19.98 -15.66 2.69
CA ALA A 181 -19.59 -16.55 1.60
C ALA A 181 -18.08 -16.80 1.54
N SER A 182 -17.31 -16.39 2.55
CA SER A 182 -15.85 -16.41 2.53
C SER A 182 -15.26 -17.80 2.66
N ARG A 183 -15.89 -18.72 3.42
CA ARG A 183 -15.45 -20.11 3.58
C ARG A 183 -16.16 -20.99 2.57
N VAL A 184 -15.40 -21.72 1.76
CA VAL A 184 -15.93 -22.53 0.68
C VAL A 184 -15.41 -23.96 0.81
N ASP A 185 -16.33 -24.90 1.12
CA ASP A 185 -16.06 -26.31 1.12
C ASP A 185 -16.28 -26.91 -0.29
N PRO A 186 -15.58 -28.04 -0.60
CA PRO A 186 -15.81 -28.77 -1.84
C PRO A 186 -17.29 -29.18 -1.96
N GLY A 187 -17.90 -28.77 -3.03
CA GLY A 187 -19.30 -29.12 -3.22
C GLY A 187 -20.34 -28.10 -2.76
N ALA A 188 -19.96 -27.07 -2.00
CA ALA A 188 -20.87 -26.12 -1.37
C ALA A 188 -21.43 -25.01 -2.27
N SER A 189 -21.10 -24.94 -3.57
CA SER A 189 -21.55 -23.86 -4.44
C SER A 189 -23.02 -23.97 -4.79
N ALA A 190 -23.83 -22.94 -4.47
CA ALA A 190 -25.22 -22.81 -4.86
C ALA A 190 -25.44 -22.88 -6.39
N ALA A 191 -24.47 -22.43 -7.18
CA ALA A 191 -24.51 -22.47 -8.63
C ALA A 191 -24.48 -23.91 -9.21
N ARG A 192 -24.04 -24.90 -8.44
CA ARG A 192 -24.01 -26.30 -8.86
C ARG A 192 -25.40 -26.88 -9.18
N SER A 193 -26.43 -26.49 -8.44
CA SER A 193 -27.77 -26.94 -8.69
C SER A 193 -28.31 -26.49 -10.05
N THR A 194 -27.79 -25.37 -10.56
CA THR A 194 -28.24 -24.77 -11.83
C THR A 194 -27.46 -25.30 -13.02
N TYR A 195 -26.17 -25.59 -12.87
CA TYR A 195 -25.27 -25.97 -13.98
C TYR A 195 -24.81 -27.44 -13.97
N GLY A 196 -25.38 -28.26 -13.10
CA GLY A 196 -25.28 -29.72 -13.19
C GLY A 196 -23.96 -30.38 -12.83
N THR A 197 -22.96 -29.65 -12.31
CA THR A 197 -21.69 -30.28 -11.90
C THR A 197 -21.77 -30.75 -10.46
N LYS A 198 -22.14 -32.02 -10.24
CA LYS A 198 -22.24 -32.66 -8.92
C LYS A 198 -20.92 -33.25 -8.42
N GLU A 199 -19.78 -33.07 -9.09
CA GLU A 199 -18.55 -33.73 -8.73
C GLU A 199 -17.89 -33.04 -7.55
N ALA A 200 -17.95 -33.69 -6.39
CA ALA A 200 -17.16 -33.36 -5.20
C ALA A 200 -15.68 -33.80 -5.36
N ASN A 201 -15.35 -34.47 -6.45
CA ASN A 201 -14.01 -34.98 -6.71
C ASN A 201 -13.06 -33.85 -7.10
N LYS A 202 -11.86 -33.86 -6.50
CA LYS A 202 -10.80 -32.91 -6.84
C LYS A 202 -10.43 -33.05 -8.32
N ALA A 203 -10.60 -31.96 -9.08
CA ALA A 203 -10.12 -31.90 -10.45
C ALA A 203 -8.59 -31.96 -10.45
N GLN A 204 -8.03 -32.94 -11.11
CA GLN A 204 -6.58 -33.08 -11.25
C GLN A 204 -6.06 -32.10 -12.29
N LEU A 205 -5.26 -31.13 -11.80
CA LEU A 205 -4.63 -30.13 -12.64
C LEU A 205 -3.17 -30.00 -12.23
N ASP A 206 -2.29 -29.99 -13.22
CA ASP A 206 -0.87 -29.75 -13.00
C ASP A 206 -0.67 -28.40 -12.26
N PRO A 207 0.18 -28.33 -11.20
CA PRO A 207 0.35 -27.12 -10.37
C PRO A 207 0.80 -25.90 -11.16
N ASP A 208 1.66 -26.01 -12.18
CA ASP A 208 2.08 -24.88 -13.02
C ASP A 208 0.92 -24.36 -13.86
N LYS A 209 0.11 -25.26 -14.42
CA LYS A 209 -1.09 -24.90 -15.18
C LYS A 209 -2.14 -24.26 -14.28
N ALA A 210 -2.38 -24.83 -13.10
CA ALA A 210 -3.28 -24.26 -12.09
C ALA A 210 -2.87 -22.84 -11.71
N THR A 211 -1.59 -22.65 -11.41
CA THR A 211 -0.99 -21.36 -11.07
C THR A 211 -1.21 -20.31 -12.17
N LYS A 212 -0.97 -20.66 -13.42
CA LYS A 212 -1.18 -19.77 -14.57
C LYS A 212 -2.65 -19.36 -14.72
N ILE A 213 -3.58 -20.32 -14.60
CA ILE A 213 -5.01 -20.08 -14.69
C ILE A 213 -5.47 -19.16 -13.57
N VAL A 214 -5.13 -19.46 -12.32
CA VAL A 214 -5.53 -18.69 -11.14
C VAL A 214 -5.03 -17.24 -11.24
N LYS A 215 -3.76 -17.02 -11.59
CA LYS A 215 -3.19 -15.68 -11.77
C LYS A 215 -3.87 -14.92 -12.92
N ALA A 216 -4.12 -15.58 -14.05
CA ALA A 216 -4.81 -14.96 -15.18
C ALA A 216 -6.25 -14.59 -14.83
N TRP A 217 -6.96 -15.49 -14.14
CA TRP A 217 -8.32 -15.28 -13.70
C TRP A 217 -8.43 -14.13 -12.68
N ALA A 218 -7.55 -14.11 -11.66
CA ALA A 218 -7.50 -13.01 -10.71
C ALA A 218 -7.29 -11.64 -11.39
N LYS A 219 -6.37 -11.58 -12.36
CA LYS A 219 -6.14 -10.36 -13.16
C LYS A 219 -7.36 -9.98 -14.01
N HIS A 220 -8.02 -10.95 -14.63
CA HIS A 220 -9.24 -10.72 -15.41
C HIS A 220 -10.37 -10.17 -14.55
N LEU A 221 -10.48 -10.63 -13.30
CA LEU A 221 -11.42 -10.10 -12.31
C LEU A 221 -11.05 -8.70 -11.81
N GLY A 222 -9.87 -8.18 -12.14
CA GLY A 222 -9.46 -6.81 -11.85
C GLY A 222 -8.36 -6.69 -10.79
N ALA A 223 -7.68 -7.76 -10.38
CA ALA A 223 -6.50 -7.65 -9.53
C ALA A 223 -5.35 -6.97 -10.27
N ASP A 224 -4.74 -5.97 -9.66
CA ASP A 224 -3.62 -5.21 -10.25
C ASP A 224 -2.29 -5.95 -10.07
N LEU A 225 -2.10 -6.63 -8.92
CA LEU A 225 -0.99 -7.54 -8.67
C LEU A 225 -1.53 -8.87 -8.15
N VAL A 226 -0.85 -9.96 -8.51
CA VAL A 226 -1.18 -11.32 -8.06
C VAL A 226 0.11 -12.09 -7.82
N GLY A 227 0.21 -12.70 -6.65
CA GLY A 227 1.30 -13.60 -6.27
C GLY A 227 0.77 -14.79 -5.48
N ILE A 228 1.57 -15.83 -5.37
CA ILE A 228 1.23 -17.05 -4.64
C ILE A 228 2.34 -17.34 -3.65
N CYS A 229 1.98 -17.72 -2.42
CA CYS A 229 2.93 -18.20 -1.43
C CYS A 229 2.45 -19.50 -0.77
N ARG A 230 3.37 -20.22 -0.12
CA ARG A 230 3.00 -21.16 0.92
C ARG A 230 2.55 -20.37 2.13
N THR A 231 1.43 -20.76 2.71
CA THR A 231 0.89 -20.05 3.88
C THR A 231 1.67 -20.46 5.12
N ASP A 232 2.40 -19.51 5.68
CA ASP A 232 3.07 -19.74 6.96
C ASP A 232 2.06 -19.50 8.10
N ARG A 233 1.87 -20.52 8.94
CA ARG A 233 0.94 -20.47 10.09
C ARG A 233 1.24 -19.38 11.10
N ARG A 234 2.46 -18.84 11.11
CA ARG A 234 2.83 -17.71 11.96
C ARG A 234 2.02 -16.46 11.62
N TRP A 235 1.65 -16.30 10.36
CA TRP A 235 0.90 -15.14 9.89
C TRP A 235 -0.61 -15.26 10.09
N ALA A 236 -1.10 -16.33 10.71
CA ALA A 236 -2.48 -16.41 11.17
C ALA A 236 -2.64 -15.71 12.52
N TYR A 237 -3.77 -15.01 12.70
CA TYR A 237 -4.14 -14.53 14.02
C TYR A 237 -4.35 -15.71 14.98
N SER A 238 -4.20 -15.46 16.30
CA SER A 238 -4.41 -16.53 17.29
C SER A 238 -5.88 -16.78 17.58
N HIS A 239 -6.66 -15.71 17.74
CA HIS A 239 -8.07 -15.77 18.11
C HIS A 239 -8.90 -14.79 17.28
N ARG A 240 -10.17 -15.14 17.07
CA ARG A 240 -11.15 -14.29 16.39
C ARG A 240 -11.52 -13.09 17.25
N GLY A 241 -11.46 -11.90 16.69
CA GLY A 241 -11.71 -10.64 17.40
C GLY A 241 -12.71 -9.73 16.71
N GLU A 242 -12.64 -9.55 15.40
CA GLU A 242 -13.53 -8.64 14.68
C GLU A 242 -14.77 -9.39 14.17
N ILE A 243 -15.94 -9.10 14.75
CA ILE A 243 -17.22 -9.72 14.42
C ILE A 243 -18.08 -8.75 13.61
N HIS A 244 -18.59 -9.22 12.48
CA HIS A 244 -19.33 -8.37 11.52
C HIS A 244 -20.80 -8.72 11.34
N TYR A 245 -21.21 -9.98 11.62
CA TYR A 245 -22.53 -10.49 11.19
C TYR A 245 -23.37 -11.05 12.32
N GLY A 246 -23.11 -10.62 13.56
CA GLY A 246 -23.81 -11.14 14.73
C GLY A 246 -23.37 -12.56 15.15
N GLU A 247 -22.28 -13.05 14.59
CA GLU A 247 -21.66 -14.34 14.94
C GLU A 247 -20.82 -14.20 16.22
N TRP A 248 -21.44 -13.66 17.28
CA TRP A 248 -20.75 -13.33 18.53
C TRP A 248 -20.14 -14.55 19.25
N GLU A 249 -20.65 -15.73 18.99
CA GLU A 249 -20.11 -17.00 19.47
C GLU A 249 -18.74 -17.34 18.89
N GLU A 250 -18.34 -16.69 17.79
CA GLU A 250 -17.02 -16.85 17.20
C GLU A 250 -15.95 -15.99 17.90
N TRP A 251 -16.36 -14.96 18.66
CA TRP A 251 -15.43 -14.09 19.35
C TRP A 251 -14.61 -14.86 20.40
N GLY A 252 -13.29 -14.72 20.33
CA GLY A 252 -12.36 -15.39 21.25
C GLY A 252 -12.06 -16.86 20.93
N LYS A 253 -12.66 -17.43 19.87
CA LYS A 253 -12.27 -18.78 19.41
C LYS A 253 -10.91 -18.74 18.74
N GLU A 254 -10.14 -19.82 18.89
CA GLU A 254 -8.90 -20.00 18.15
C GLU A 254 -9.17 -20.04 16.65
N ILE A 255 -8.32 -19.34 15.90
CA ILE A 255 -8.34 -19.40 14.44
C ILE A 255 -7.61 -20.68 14.01
N PRO A 256 -8.24 -21.52 13.17
CA PRO A 256 -7.64 -22.78 12.75
C PRO A 256 -6.39 -22.54 11.91
N ASP A 257 -5.52 -23.56 11.83
CA ASP A 257 -4.34 -23.50 10.96
C ASP A 257 -4.76 -23.23 9.51
N PRO A 258 -4.03 -22.34 8.83
CA PRO A 258 -4.37 -21.92 7.47
C PRO A 258 -4.20 -23.05 6.45
N LEU A 259 -4.88 -22.93 5.32
CA LEU A 259 -4.68 -23.81 4.17
C LEU A 259 -3.28 -23.60 3.56
N PRO A 260 -2.70 -24.64 2.92
CA PRO A 260 -1.28 -24.68 2.53
C PRO A 260 -0.81 -23.58 1.59
N TYR A 261 -1.69 -23.02 0.78
CA TYR A 261 -1.34 -22.00 -0.23
C TYR A 261 -2.24 -20.78 -0.09
N SER A 262 -1.66 -19.61 -0.32
CA SER A 262 -2.38 -18.34 -0.43
C SER A 262 -2.13 -17.70 -1.78
N VAL A 263 -3.21 -17.41 -2.50
CA VAL A 263 -3.21 -16.54 -3.67
C VAL A 263 -3.44 -15.12 -3.18
N VAL A 264 -2.38 -14.32 -3.17
CA VAL A 264 -2.40 -12.94 -2.66
C VAL A 264 -2.60 -11.99 -3.82
N ILE A 265 -3.58 -11.11 -3.68
CA ILE A 265 -3.89 -10.07 -4.66
C ILE A 265 -3.72 -8.69 -4.05
N ALA A 266 -3.36 -7.73 -4.88
CA ALA A 266 -3.40 -6.32 -4.51
C ALA A 266 -4.19 -5.53 -5.55
N THR A 267 -5.00 -4.59 -5.08
CA THR A 267 -5.74 -3.63 -5.90
C THR A 267 -5.15 -2.25 -5.70
N GLU A 268 -4.90 -1.52 -6.82
CA GLU A 268 -4.37 -0.16 -6.77
C GLU A 268 -5.41 0.81 -6.26
N MET A 269 -5.03 1.63 -5.30
CA MET A 269 -5.73 2.87 -4.97
C MET A 269 -5.30 3.96 -5.95
N THR A 270 -6.26 4.56 -6.64
CA THR A 270 -6.01 5.55 -7.68
C THR A 270 -5.17 6.71 -7.14
N HIS A 271 -4.13 7.07 -7.88
CA HIS A 271 -3.19 8.11 -7.45
C HIS A 271 -3.89 9.42 -7.08
N ASP A 272 -4.76 9.92 -7.96
CA ASP A 272 -5.39 11.23 -7.79
C ASP A 272 -6.32 11.28 -6.56
N MET A 273 -6.98 10.16 -6.23
CA MET A 273 -7.80 10.03 -5.03
C MET A 273 -6.94 10.03 -3.75
N VAL A 274 -5.86 9.24 -3.73
CA VAL A 274 -4.96 9.15 -2.57
C VAL A 274 -4.21 10.46 -2.34
N MET A 275 -3.86 11.19 -3.40
CA MET A 275 -3.16 12.47 -3.29
C MET A 275 -4.00 13.60 -2.68
N THR A 276 -5.28 13.40 -2.46
CA THR A 276 -6.13 14.33 -1.69
C THR A 276 -5.97 14.20 -0.18
N ALA A 277 -5.29 13.16 0.31
CA ALA A 277 -5.13 12.86 1.74
C ALA A 277 -4.78 14.11 2.57
N PRO A 278 -5.43 14.36 3.70
CA PRO A 278 -6.33 13.48 4.46
C PRO A 278 -7.84 13.64 4.13
N HIS A 279 -8.20 14.22 2.99
CA HIS A 279 -9.59 14.50 2.61
C HIS A 279 -10.37 13.25 2.19
N THR A 280 -11.68 13.39 2.09
CA THR A 280 -12.64 12.31 1.88
C THR A 280 -12.40 11.45 0.62
N PRO A 281 -11.90 11.97 -0.52
CA PRO A 281 -11.66 11.10 -1.67
C PRO A 281 -10.72 9.93 -1.38
N SER A 282 -9.73 10.11 -0.49
CA SER A 282 -8.82 9.01 -0.13
C SER A 282 -9.52 7.86 0.59
N VAL A 283 -10.49 8.14 1.46
CA VAL A 283 -11.26 7.10 2.17
C VAL A 283 -12.33 6.46 1.27
N ILE A 284 -12.91 7.21 0.34
CA ILE A 284 -13.80 6.64 -0.70
C ILE A 284 -13.05 5.61 -1.51
N GLU A 285 -11.84 5.93 -1.94
CA GLU A 285 -10.96 5.02 -2.67
C GLU A 285 -10.61 3.76 -1.86
N SER A 286 -10.43 3.91 -0.55
CA SER A 286 -10.28 2.76 0.36
C SER A 286 -11.50 1.85 0.35
N GLY A 287 -12.69 2.43 0.48
CA GLY A 287 -13.96 1.68 0.44
C GLY A 287 -14.16 0.94 -0.87
N TYR A 288 -13.96 1.63 -2.00
CA TYR A 288 -14.03 1.03 -3.33
C TYR A 288 -13.09 -0.19 -3.47
N ASN A 289 -11.84 -0.05 -3.04
CA ASN A 289 -10.88 -1.15 -3.13
C ASN A 289 -11.24 -2.32 -2.20
N TYR A 290 -11.86 -2.07 -1.04
CA TYR A 290 -12.39 -3.15 -0.20
C TYR A 290 -13.52 -3.91 -0.91
N ALA A 291 -14.42 -3.22 -1.60
CA ALA A 291 -15.46 -3.86 -2.41
C ALA A 291 -14.85 -4.70 -3.55
N LYS A 292 -13.88 -4.12 -4.29
CA LYS A 292 -13.16 -4.78 -5.38
C LYS A 292 -12.45 -6.05 -4.90
N GLY A 293 -11.76 -5.96 -3.76
CA GLY A 293 -11.03 -7.11 -3.18
C GLY A 293 -11.96 -8.23 -2.73
N ALA A 294 -13.06 -7.90 -2.03
CA ALA A 294 -14.06 -8.88 -1.61
C ALA A 294 -14.70 -9.59 -2.82
N TYR A 295 -15.06 -8.85 -3.86
CA TYR A 295 -15.55 -9.42 -5.12
C TYR A 295 -14.57 -10.43 -5.72
N ILE A 296 -13.31 -10.04 -5.89
CA ILE A 296 -12.30 -10.90 -6.53
C ILE A 296 -12.04 -12.16 -5.70
N THR A 297 -11.82 -12.00 -4.39
CA THR A 297 -11.47 -13.13 -3.51
C THR A 297 -12.62 -14.11 -3.36
N THR A 298 -13.85 -13.64 -3.27
CA THR A 298 -15.03 -14.51 -3.19
C THR A 298 -15.19 -15.34 -4.47
N ILE A 299 -15.08 -14.74 -5.66
CA ILE A 299 -15.16 -15.49 -6.92
C ILE A 299 -14.04 -16.53 -7.02
N LEU A 300 -12.80 -16.16 -6.67
CA LEU A 300 -11.68 -17.10 -6.67
C LEU A 300 -11.89 -18.24 -5.68
N ALA A 301 -12.37 -17.98 -4.46
CA ALA A 301 -12.64 -19.01 -3.48
C ALA A 301 -13.70 -20.00 -4.00
N HIS A 302 -14.77 -19.51 -4.60
CA HIS A 302 -15.80 -20.36 -5.21
C HIS A 302 -15.30 -21.12 -6.45
N TRP A 303 -14.35 -20.56 -7.22
CA TRP A 303 -13.69 -21.29 -8.27
C TRP A 303 -12.92 -22.52 -7.74
N PHE A 304 -12.14 -22.34 -6.63
CA PHE A 304 -11.48 -23.46 -5.97
C PHE A 304 -12.48 -24.51 -5.46
N GLY A 305 -13.57 -24.06 -4.84
CA GLY A 305 -14.66 -24.95 -4.40
C GLY A 305 -15.28 -25.74 -5.54
N ALA A 306 -15.50 -25.12 -6.70
CA ALA A 306 -15.98 -25.78 -7.91
C ALA A 306 -14.96 -26.80 -8.49
N MET A 307 -13.67 -26.56 -8.28
CA MET A 307 -12.59 -27.50 -8.62
C MET A 307 -12.42 -28.65 -7.59
N GLY A 308 -13.23 -28.68 -6.54
CA GLY A 308 -13.19 -29.70 -5.49
C GLY A 308 -12.19 -29.47 -4.37
N TYR A 309 -11.70 -28.23 -4.21
CA TYR A 309 -10.73 -27.85 -3.17
C TYR A 309 -11.35 -26.91 -2.14
N ARG A 310 -10.88 -26.99 -0.90
CA ARG A 310 -11.24 -26.01 0.13
C ARG A 310 -10.62 -24.65 -0.19
N ALA A 311 -11.35 -23.59 0.13
CA ALA A 311 -10.83 -22.23 0.01
C ALA A 311 -11.44 -21.30 1.05
N VAL A 312 -10.69 -20.26 1.40
CA VAL A 312 -11.13 -19.18 2.28
C VAL A 312 -10.78 -17.85 1.63
N ALA A 313 -11.81 -17.03 1.38
CA ALA A 313 -11.61 -15.67 0.89
C ALA A 313 -11.25 -14.75 2.07
N GLU A 314 -10.12 -14.08 1.96
CA GLU A 314 -9.57 -13.15 2.94
C GLU A 314 -9.79 -11.71 2.46
N HIS A 315 -10.74 -11.02 3.08
CA HIS A 315 -11.08 -9.64 2.78
C HIS A 315 -11.56 -8.90 4.03
N ASN A 316 -11.82 -7.61 3.94
CA ASN A 316 -12.10 -6.74 5.09
C ASN A 316 -13.33 -7.11 5.96
N ARG A 317 -14.09 -8.15 5.62
CA ARG A 317 -15.20 -8.69 6.43
C ARG A 317 -15.00 -10.14 6.87
N HIS A 318 -13.92 -10.74 6.43
CA HIS A 318 -13.50 -12.07 6.88
C HIS A 318 -12.00 -12.21 6.60
N TYR A 319 -11.18 -12.26 7.63
CA TYR A 319 -9.75 -12.48 7.48
C TYR A 319 -9.18 -13.22 8.70
N ASP A 320 -8.45 -14.27 8.42
CA ASP A 320 -7.74 -15.10 9.42
C ASP A 320 -6.24 -14.78 9.41
N LEU A 321 -5.75 -14.04 8.40
CA LEU A 321 -4.33 -13.89 8.09
C LEU A 321 -3.88 -12.43 8.06
N LEU A 322 -2.61 -12.22 8.41
CA LEU A 322 -1.91 -10.95 8.24
C LEU A 322 -1.51 -10.75 6.77
N MET A 323 -2.11 -9.78 6.10
CA MET A 323 -1.94 -9.60 4.65
C MET A 323 -0.54 -9.14 4.23
N VAL A 324 0.13 -8.30 5.03
CA VAL A 324 1.45 -7.75 4.64
C VAL A 324 2.52 -8.83 4.55
N PRO A 325 2.73 -9.70 5.55
CA PRO A 325 3.71 -10.78 5.42
C PRO A 325 3.39 -11.74 4.28
N LEU A 326 2.12 -12.10 4.07
CA LEU A 326 1.72 -12.94 2.93
C LEU A 326 2.07 -12.29 1.58
N ALA A 327 1.86 -10.98 1.45
CA ALA A 327 2.20 -10.25 0.23
C ALA A 327 3.72 -10.20 -0.04
N ILE A 328 4.53 -10.15 1.01
CA ILE A 328 5.99 -10.25 0.91
C ILE A 328 6.39 -11.65 0.44
N ASP A 329 5.83 -12.68 1.08
CA ASP A 329 6.09 -14.09 0.71
C ASP A 329 5.64 -14.41 -0.72
N ALA A 330 4.55 -13.78 -1.17
CA ALA A 330 4.03 -13.90 -2.54
C ALA A 330 4.77 -13.01 -3.57
N GLY A 331 5.84 -12.31 -3.18
CA GLY A 331 6.65 -11.50 -4.08
C GLY A 331 5.98 -10.20 -4.56
N LEU A 332 5.03 -9.65 -3.82
CA LEU A 332 4.33 -8.42 -4.21
C LEU A 332 5.05 -7.15 -3.76
N GLY A 333 5.97 -7.23 -2.80
CA GLY A 333 6.66 -6.04 -2.28
C GLY A 333 7.50 -6.28 -1.03
N GLU A 334 7.78 -5.20 -0.32
CA GLU A 334 8.58 -5.15 0.91
C GLU A 334 7.86 -4.41 2.03
N LEU A 335 8.32 -4.61 3.27
CA LEU A 335 7.80 -3.88 4.43
C LEU A 335 8.32 -2.43 4.46
N GLY A 336 7.42 -1.47 4.41
CA GLY A 336 7.73 -0.04 4.55
C GLY A 336 7.84 0.43 6.00
N ARG A 337 8.45 1.62 6.21
CA ARG A 337 8.55 2.27 7.53
C ARG A 337 7.17 2.51 8.18
N GLN A 338 6.16 2.78 7.40
CA GLN A 338 4.78 3.00 7.87
C GLN A 338 4.04 1.72 8.27
N GLY A 339 4.70 0.55 8.21
CA GLY A 339 4.09 -0.74 8.55
C GLY A 339 3.23 -1.35 7.45
N TYR A 340 3.15 -0.71 6.27
CA TYR A 340 2.42 -1.22 5.11
C TYR A 340 3.34 -1.82 4.06
N LEU A 341 2.75 -2.62 3.16
CA LEU A 341 3.44 -3.11 1.98
C LEU A 341 3.86 -1.94 1.08
N ILE A 342 5.11 -1.93 0.66
CA ILE A 342 5.57 -1.15 -0.50
C ILE A 342 5.50 -2.10 -1.70
N ALA A 343 4.39 -2.07 -2.40
CA ALA A 343 4.17 -2.92 -3.55
C ALA A 343 4.97 -2.47 -4.77
N ASP A 344 5.34 -3.43 -5.62
CA ASP A 344 5.87 -3.11 -6.94
C ASP A 344 4.85 -2.30 -7.75
N LYS A 345 5.28 -1.32 -8.51
CA LYS A 345 4.50 -0.36 -9.31
C LYS A 345 3.73 0.71 -8.52
N PHE A 346 3.07 0.35 -7.40
CA PHE A 346 2.10 1.24 -6.74
C PHE A 346 2.55 1.76 -5.38
N GLY A 347 3.69 1.24 -4.85
CA GLY A 347 4.13 1.58 -3.50
C GLY A 347 3.08 1.18 -2.46
N PRO A 348 2.82 2.01 -1.44
CA PRO A 348 1.82 1.69 -0.42
C PRO A 348 0.36 1.95 -0.86
N ARG A 349 0.11 2.45 -2.08
CA ARG A 349 -1.24 2.72 -2.61
C ARG A 349 -1.91 1.45 -3.08
N VAL A 350 -2.01 0.46 -2.22
CA VAL A 350 -2.68 -0.82 -2.49
C VAL A 350 -3.53 -1.25 -1.31
N ARG A 351 -4.58 -2.01 -1.59
CA ARG A 351 -5.25 -2.87 -0.62
C ARG A 351 -4.93 -4.31 -0.96
N VAL A 352 -4.60 -5.10 0.07
CA VAL A 352 -4.14 -6.49 -0.09
C VAL A 352 -5.19 -7.43 0.44
N PHE A 353 -5.42 -8.49 -0.29
CA PHE A 353 -6.39 -9.55 -0.02
C PHE A 353 -5.78 -10.90 -0.37
N ALA A 354 -6.39 -11.99 0.08
CA ALA A 354 -5.90 -13.32 -0.28
C ALA A 354 -7.04 -14.32 -0.45
N VAL A 355 -6.72 -15.44 -1.07
CA VAL A 355 -7.54 -16.66 -1.01
C VAL A 355 -6.65 -17.79 -0.57
N GLN A 356 -6.96 -18.37 0.58
CA GLN A 356 -6.33 -19.62 1.00
C GLN A 356 -6.92 -20.81 0.24
N THR A 357 -6.11 -21.83 -0.06
CA THR A 357 -6.58 -23.05 -0.68
C THR A 357 -5.68 -24.26 -0.38
N ASP A 358 -6.25 -25.46 -0.41
CA ASP A 358 -5.49 -26.72 -0.40
C ASP A 358 -5.18 -27.26 -1.81
N MET A 359 -5.53 -26.51 -2.87
CA MET A 359 -5.12 -26.85 -4.22
C MET A 359 -3.60 -26.65 -4.39
N PRO A 360 -2.85 -27.64 -4.89
CA PRO A 360 -1.42 -27.47 -5.15
C PRO A 360 -1.15 -26.37 -6.17
N LEU A 361 -0.34 -25.38 -5.78
CA LEU A 361 0.08 -24.24 -6.61
C LEU A 361 1.60 -24.06 -6.52
N VAL A 362 2.19 -23.38 -7.51
CA VAL A 362 3.62 -23.03 -7.51
C VAL A 362 3.81 -21.64 -6.87
N PRO A 363 4.51 -21.55 -5.73
CA PRO A 363 4.78 -20.27 -5.08
C PRO A 363 5.70 -19.37 -5.89
N ASP A 364 5.45 -18.07 -5.83
CA ASP A 364 6.38 -17.05 -6.31
C ASP A 364 7.55 -16.87 -5.34
N LYS A 365 8.55 -16.14 -5.80
CA LYS A 365 9.70 -15.78 -4.96
C LYS A 365 9.53 -14.34 -4.44
N PRO A 366 9.92 -14.09 -3.18
CA PRO A 366 10.03 -12.75 -2.66
C PRO A 366 10.97 -11.86 -3.49
N ILE A 367 10.75 -10.56 -3.45
CA ILE A 367 11.47 -9.58 -4.29
C ILE A 367 12.17 -8.51 -3.45
N ASP A 368 13.25 -7.95 -4.01
CA ASP A 368 13.95 -6.77 -3.50
C ASP A 368 13.64 -5.56 -4.38
N LEU A 369 12.94 -4.58 -3.84
CA LEU A 369 12.65 -3.29 -4.47
C LEU A 369 13.64 -2.20 -4.05
N GLY A 370 14.45 -2.47 -3.02
CA GLY A 370 15.29 -1.49 -2.35
C GLY A 370 14.53 -0.57 -1.41
N ALA A 371 13.26 -0.86 -1.13
CA ALA A 371 12.40 0.01 -0.34
C ALA A 371 12.80 0.03 1.13
N GLU A 372 13.20 -1.10 1.70
CA GLU A 372 13.62 -1.18 3.09
C GLU A 372 14.81 -0.26 3.38
N LYS A 373 15.86 -0.34 2.56
CA LYS A 373 17.06 0.50 2.70
C LYS A 373 16.77 1.96 2.40
N PHE A 374 15.94 2.24 1.41
CA PHE A 374 15.47 3.58 1.11
C PHE A 374 14.71 4.20 2.29
N CYS A 375 13.84 3.43 2.96
CA CYS A 375 13.07 3.88 4.13
C CYS A 375 13.94 4.25 5.33
N GLU A 376 15.13 3.67 5.49
CA GLU A 376 16.07 4.05 6.57
C GLU A 376 16.46 5.54 6.50
N SER A 377 16.61 6.08 5.31
CA SER A 377 17.03 7.48 5.08
C SER A 377 15.85 8.42 4.77
N CYS A 378 14.76 7.92 4.16
CA CYS A 378 13.68 8.74 3.61
C CYS A 378 12.87 9.48 4.68
N LYS A 379 12.28 8.79 5.65
CA LYS A 379 11.49 9.31 6.79
C LYS A 379 10.27 10.21 6.44
N LYS A 380 9.96 10.47 5.17
CA LYS A 380 8.87 11.38 4.76
C LYS A 380 7.52 11.05 5.38
N CYS A 381 7.16 9.76 5.44
CA CYS A 381 5.90 9.32 6.05
C CYS A 381 5.84 9.63 7.54
N ALA A 382 6.97 9.50 8.27
CA ALA A 382 7.06 9.82 9.69
C ALA A 382 7.06 11.35 9.93
N GLU A 383 7.81 12.12 9.13
CA GLU A 383 7.87 13.59 9.21
C GLU A 383 6.51 14.25 8.88
N SER A 384 5.75 13.66 7.98
CA SER A 384 4.44 14.15 7.55
C SER A 384 3.28 13.56 8.36
N CYS A 385 3.51 12.56 9.21
CA CYS A 385 2.47 11.93 10.01
C CYS A 385 1.85 12.95 11.00
N PRO A 386 0.56 13.29 10.86
CA PRO A 386 -0.06 14.30 11.70
C PRO A 386 -0.23 13.85 13.16
N SER A 387 -0.37 12.55 13.38
CA SER A 387 -0.47 11.93 14.72
C SER A 387 0.88 11.52 15.31
N LYS A 388 1.99 11.68 14.57
CA LYS A 388 3.33 11.23 14.98
C LYS A 388 3.42 9.75 15.32
N SER A 389 2.56 8.93 14.73
CA SER A 389 2.46 7.49 15.01
C SER A 389 3.57 6.67 14.35
N ILE A 390 4.23 7.20 13.32
CA ILE A 390 5.29 6.50 12.59
C ILE A 390 6.66 6.89 13.17
N PRO A 391 7.51 5.94 13.56
CA PRO A 391 8.81 6.22 14.18
C PRO A 391 9.75 7.00 13.26
N LEU A 392 10.44 8.01 13.82
CA LEU A 392 11.48 8.79 13.14
C LEU A 392 12.86 8.13 13.24
N GLU A 393 13.05 7.25 14.20
CA GLU A 393 14.31 6.56 14.46
C GLU A 393 14.73 5.74 13.24
N ARG A 394 16.06 5.69 13.02
CA ARG A 394 16.61 4.84 11.96
C ARG A 394 16.50 3.36 12.31
N GLN A 395 16.72 3.06 13.59
CA GLN A 395 16.72 1.71 14.11
C GLN A 395 15.28 1.15 14.18
N ARG A 396 15.16 -0.12 13.90
CA ARG A 396 13.95 -0.90 14.10
C ARG A 396 13.88 -1.40 15.53
N LYS A 397 12.71 -1.74 16.00
CA LYS A 397 12.49 -2.39 17.29
C LYS A 397 11.92 -3.78 17.07
N VAL A 398 12.24 -4.68 17.98
CA VAL A 398 11.62 -5.99 18.04
C VAL A 398 10.26 -5.83 18.70
N ASP A 399 9.24 -6.29 18.00
CA ASP A 399 7.85 -6.31 18.46
C ASP A 399 7.25 -7.68 18.12
N ARG A 400 6.86 -8.44 19.13
CA ARG A 400 6.36 -9.83 19.00
C ARG A 400 7.30 -10.72 18.17
N GLY A 401 8.60 -10.56 18.33
CA GLY A 401 9.63 -11.31 17.59
C GLY A 401 9.92 -10.80 16.17
N ILE A 402 9.28 -9.71 15.72
CA ILE A 402 9.50 -9.09 14.40
C ILE A 402 10.30 -7.81 14.55
N GLU A 403 11.41 -7.67 13.83
CA GLU A 403 12.21 -6.44 13.77
C GLU A 403 11.64 -5.48 12.73
N ARG A 404 10.93 -4.44 13.18
CA ARG A 404 10.24 -3.47 12.33
C ARG A 404 10.23 -2.05 12.92
N TRP A 405 9.88 -1.07 12.12
CA TRP A 405 9.42 0.22 12.62
C TRP A 405 7.96 0.05 13.07
N LYS A 406 7.76 -0.06 14.39
CA LYS A 406 6.41 -0.26 14.92
C LYS A 406 5.62 1.05 14.84
N LEU A 407 4.53 1.05 14.08
CA LEU A 407 3.52 2.09 14.10
C LEU A 407 2.81 2.09 15.47
N ASN A 408 2.53 3.26 16.03
CA ASN A 408 1.59 3.37 17.13
C ASN A 408 0.17 3.38 16.56
N GLU A 409 -0.51 2.26 16.61
CA GLU A 409 -1.83 2.05 16.03
C GLU A 409 -2.89 2.91 16.71
N GLU A 410 -2.79 3.09 18.02
CA GLU A 410 -3.76 3.87 18.82
C GLU A 410 -3.76 5.33 18.43
N THR A 411 -2.60 5.97 18.42
CA THR A 411 -2.52 7.39 18.02
C THR A 411 -2.86 7.61 16.55
N CYS A 412 -2.56 6.63 15.69
CA CYS A 412 -2.96 6.67 14.28
C CYS A 412 -4.48 6.61 14.13
N PHE A 413 -5.11 5.63 14.78
CA PHE A 413 -6.56 5.44 14.69
C PHE A 413 -7.35 6.55 15.41
N GLU A 414 -6.80 7.12 16.50
CA GLU A 414 -7.37 8.30 17.13
C GLU A 414 -7.42 9.50 16.18
N TYR A 415 -6.38 9.66 15.35
CA TYR A 415 -6.35 10.75 14.38
C TYR A 415 -7.43 10.57 13.29
N TRP A 416 -7.78 9.32 12.91
CA TRP A 416 -8.89 9.08 11.99
C TRP A 416 -10.20 9.67 12.52
N GLY A 417 -10.48 9.52 13.82
CA GLY A 417 -11.64 10.15 14.46
C GLY A 417 -11.54 11.68 14.50
N LYS A 418 -10.33 12.25 14.58
CA LYS A 418 -10.10 13.70 14.56
C LYS A 418 -10.30 14.30 13.17
N VAL A 419 -9.80 13.63 12.15
CA VAL A 419 -9.84 14.11 10.77
C VAL A 419 -11.13 13.73 10.05
N GLY A 420 -11.85 12.71 10.53
CA GLY A 420 -13.08 12.20 9.93
C GLY A 420 -12.87 11.30 8.71
N THR A 421 -11.64 10.87 8.43
CA THR A 421 -11.27 9.98 7.33
C THR A 421 -10.24 8.94 7.80
N ASP A 422 -9.81 8.03 6.91
CA ASP A 422 -8.70 7.09 7.16
C ASP A 422 -7.30 7.73 6.98
N CYS A 423 -7.24 9.04 6.86
CA CYS A 423 -6.06 9.88 6.75
C CYS A 423 -5.21 9.67 5.47
N CYS A 424 -4.64 8.50 5.20
CA CYS A 424 -3.79 8.14 4.06
C CYS A 424 -2.56 9.04 3.78
N VAL A 425 -2.21 10.02 4.63
CA VAL A 425 -1.07 10.95 4.41
C VAL A 425 0.25 10.22 4.23
N CYS A 426 0.49 9.15 5.00
CA CYS A 426 1.72 8.35 4.90
C CYS A 426 1.83 7.60 3.56
N MET A 427 0.69 7.21 2.97
CA MET A 427 0.64 6.62 1.63
C MET A 427 0.90 7.68 0.57
N ALA A 428 0.22 8.83 0.68
CA ALA A 428 0.31 9.91 -0.30
C ALA A 428 1.71 10.52 -0.43
N VAL A 429 2.40 10.74 0.70
CA VAL A 429 3.73 11.36 0.70
C VAL A 429 4.86 10.41 0.26
N CYS A 430 4.60 9.10 0.20
CA CYS A 430 5.61 8.10 -0.09
C CYS A 430 6.16 8.25 -1.53
N PRO A 431 7.49 8.32 -1.75
CA PRO A 431 8.05 8.38 -3.09
C PRO A 431 7.68 7.21 -3.99
N PHE A 432 7.45 6.02 -3.39
CA PHE A 432 6.98 4.85 -4.12
C PHE A 432 5.49 4.92 -4.54
N SER A 433 4.74 5.91 -4.05
CA SER A 433 3.33 6.11 -4.43
C SER A 433 3.15 6.81 -5.78
N ARG A 434 4.20 7.36 -6.35
CA ARG A 434 4.10 8.06 -7.65
C ARG A 434 3.69 7.11 -8.76
N PRO A 435 2.98 7.61 -9.78
CA PRO A 435 2.51 6.80 -10.90
C PRO A 435 3.65 6.02 -11.58
N TYR A 436 3.35 4.85 -12.11
CA TYR A 436 4.34 4.00 -12.77
C TYR A 436 4.62 4.50 -14.20
N ARG A 437 5.16 5.74 -14.32
CA ARG A 437 5.53 6.43 -15.56
C ARG A 437 7.03 6.36 -15.82
N THR A 438 7.49 6.93 -16.94
CA THR A 438 8.85 6.74 -17.47
C THR A 438 9.94 7.10 -16.46
N ILE A 439 9.88 8.29 -15.86
CA ILE A 439 10.90 8.73 -14.89
C ILE A 439 10.87 7.86 -13.63
N HIS A 440 9.68 7.57 -13.10
CA HIS A 440 9.56 6.75 -11.89
C HIS A 440 9.92 5.28 -12.13
N LYS A 441 9.69 4.74 -13.33
CA LYS A 441 10.20 3.42 -13.73
C LYS A 441 11.71 3.37 -13.72
N LEU A 442 12.37 4.40 -14.30
CA LEU A 442 13.83 4.50 -14.30
C LEU A 442 14.39 4.58 -12.87
N VAL A 443 13.81 5.43 -12.01
CA VAL A 443 14.22 5.55 -10.60
C VAL A 443 14.10 4.20 -9.90
N ARG A 444 12.98 3.49 -10.03
CA ARG A 444 12.78 2.15 -9.42
C ARG A 444 13.75 1.12 -9.99
N TYR A 445 14.04 1.15 -11.28
CA TYR A 445 15.04 0.28 -11.91
C TYR A 445 16.42 0.48 -11.26
N ILE A 446 16.83 1.73 -11.03
CA ILE A 446 18.11 2.08 -10.40
C ILE A 446 18.11 1.64 -8.93
N LEU A 447 17.04 1.92 -8.17
CA LEU A 447 16.90 1.52 -6.75
C LEU A 447 17.06 0.01 -6.55
N ARG A 448 16.53 -0.81 -7.47
CA ARG A 448 16.69 -2.27 -7.39
C ARG A 448 18.13 -2.74 -7.53
N ARG A 449 19.02 -1.96 -8.15
CA ARG A 449 20.38 -2.35 -8.52
C ARG A 449 21.48 -1.65 -7.75
N SER A 450 21.20 -0.46 -7.19
CA SER A 450 22.24 0.40 -6.61
C SER A 450 21.94 0.72 -5.15
N GLU A 451 22.79 0.21 -4.25
CA GLU A 451 22.75 0.55 -2.83
C GLU A 451 23.00 2.05 -2.60
N LEU A 452 23.89 2.65 -3.39
CA LEU A 452 24.14 4.09 -3.33
C LEU A 452 22.87 4.89 -3.64
N ALA A 453 22.11 4.47 -4.65
CA ALA A 453 20.84 5.11 -4.98
C ALA A 453 19.83 4.99 -3.85
N ARG A 454 19.73 3.83 -3.18
CA ARG A 454 18.86 3.62 -2.03
C ARG A 454 19.13 4.60 -0.88
N ILE A 455 20.40 4.99 -0.71
CA ILE A 455 20.84 5.93 0.34
C ILE A 455 20.63 7.39 -0.08
N VAL A 456 20.93 7.74 -1.32
CA VAL A 456 21.02 9.13 -1.79
C VAL A 456 19.70 9.64 -2.35
N PHE A 457 18.92 8.82 -3.07
CA PHE A 457 17.67 9.26 -3.71
C PHE A 457 16.61 9.83 -2.76
N PRO A 458 16.50 9.42 -1.47
CA PRO A 458 15.63 10.12 -0.52
C PRO A 458 15.93 11.62 -0.39
N TYR A 459 17.20 12.01 -0.45
CA TYR A 459 17.62 13.43 -0.38
C TYR A 459 17.31 14.17 -1.67
N ILE A 460 17.55 13.54 -2.83
CA ILE A 460 17.17 14.08 -4.13
C ILE A 460 15.66 14.27 -4.21
N ASP A 461 14.90 13.29 -3.75
CA ASP A 461 13.44 13.35 -3.70
C ASP A 461 12.95 14.49 -2.80
N ASN A 462 13.58 14.70 -1.63
CA ASN A 462 13.28 15.82 -0.76
C ASN A 462 13.57 17.19 -1.41
N PHE A 463 14.65 17.28 -2.18
CA PHE A 463 14.99 18.50 -2.91
C PHE A 463 13.96 18.80 -4.01
N LEU A 464 13.62 17.81 -4.82
CA LEU A 464 12.71 17.98 -5.95
C LEU A 464 11.26 18.19 -5.53
N TYR A 465 10.75 17.37 -4.61
CA TYR A 465 9.33 17.30 -4.26
C TYR A 465 8.99 17.94 -2.91
N GLY A 466 9.99 18.25 -2.09
CA GLY A 466 9.81 18.75 -0.73
C GLY A 466 9.62 17.63 0.30
N LYS A 467 9.75 17.98 1.59
CA LYS A 467 9.67 17.04 2.70
C LYS A 467 8.24 16.86 3.24
N ARG A 468 7.48 17.96 3.28
CA ARG A 468 6.16 18.00 3.92
C ARG A 468 5.06 17.73 2.90
N TRP A 469 4.09 16.94 3.30
CA TRP A 469 2.89 16.69 2.53
C TRP A 469 1.99 17.92 2.41
N ARG A 470 1.37 18.07 1.23
CA ARG A 470 0.29 19.02 0.95
C ARG A 470 -0.74 18.30 0.08
N PRO A 471 -2.03 18.32 0.46
CA PRO A 471 -3.09 17.72 -0.34
C PRO A 471 -3.15 18.30 -1.75
N ARG A 472 -3.42 17.44 -2.74
CA ARG A 472 -3.67 17.84 -4.13
C ARG A 472 -5.14 18.16 -4.32
N LYS A 473 -5.48 18.70 -5.50
CA LYS A 473 -6.86 18.86 -5.90
C LYS A 473 -7.49 17.49 -6.15
N GLU A 474 -8.76 17.37 -5.83
CA GLU A 474 -9.60 16.23 -6.15
C GLU A 474 -9.78 16.09 -7.67
N PRO A 475 -10.12 14.86 -8.15
CA PRO A 475 -10.57 14.65 -9.52
C PRO A 475 -11.81 15.50 -9.84
N GLN A 476 -11.92 16.01 -11.07
CA GLN A 476 -13.01 16.94 -11.48
C GLN A 476 -14.40 16.37 -11.24
N TRP A 477 -14.60 15.06 -11.40
CA TRP A 477 -15.89 14.40 -11.19
C TRP A 477 -16.32 14.34 -9.73
N LEU A 478 -15.40 14.63 -8.79
CA LEU A 478 -15.61 14.59 -7.35
C LEU A 478 -15.51 16.01 -6.73
N GLU A 479 -15.84 17.03 -7.48
CA GLU A 479 -15.90 18.38 -6.94
C GLU A 479 -16.95 18.48 -5.83
N TYR A 480 -16.54 19.04 -4.68
CA TYR A 480 -17.40 19.32 -3.54
C TYR A 480 -16.98 20.65 -2.88
N PRO A 481 -17.92 21.36 -2.21
CA PRO A 481 -17.63 22.66 -1.65
C PRO A 481 -16.64 22.55 -0.48
N ARG A 482 -15.38 22.91 -0.72
CA ARG A 482 -14.38 23.06 0.34
C ARG A 482 -14.69 24.31 1.16
N GLY A 483 -14.70 24.17 2.48
CA GLY A 483 -14.91 25.29 3.39
C GLY A 483 -16.37 25.64 3.67
N THR A 484 -17.34 24.92 3.13
CA THR A 484 -18.72 25.04 3.58
C THR A 484 -18.86 24.40 4.95
N LYS A 485 -19.29 25.19 5.94
CA LYS A 485 -19.71 24.67 7.23
C LYS A 485 -20.86 23.67 6.97
N SER A 486 -21.00 22.69 7.86
CA SER A 486 -21.94 21.57 7.84
C SER A 486 -23.43 21.92 7.73
N GLU A 487 -23.80 23.08 7.21
CA GLU A 487 -25.18 23.57 7.11
C GLU A 487 -26.10 22.68 6.26
N ASN A 488 -25.50 21.78 5.46
CA ASN A 488 -26.26 20.81 4.66
C ASN A 488 -26.27 19.37 5.25
N PHE A 489 -25.72 19.19 6.45
CA PHE A 489 -25.76 17.91 7.14
C PHE A 489 -26.90 17.88 8.16
N HIS A 490 -28.10 17.61 7.69
CA HIS A 490 -29.21 17.24 8.56
C HIS A 490 -29.14 15.73 8.82
N GLY A 491 -28.70 15.33 10.01
CA GLY A 491 -28.91 14.00 10.54
C GLY A 491 -27.64 13.27 10.94
N SER A 492 -27.16 13.55 12.14
CA SER A 492 -26.37 12.59 12.94
C SER A 492 -27.25 11.45 13.49
N GLU A 493 -28.52 11.37 13.12
CA GLU A 493 -29.50 10.44 13.70
C GLU A 493 -29.65 9.10 12.97
N GLY A 494 -28.78 8.78 12.03
CA GLY A 494 -28.93 7.57 11.22
C GLY A 494 -27.69 6.72 10.99
N LEU A 495 -26.59 6.96 11.71
CA LEU A 495 -25.35 6.16 11.59
C LEU A 495 -24.96 5.51 12.94
N SER A 496 -25.94 4.95 13.64
CA SER A 496 -25.70 4.02 14.77
C SER A 496 -25.54 2.60 14.29
#